data_ec2bd3f15ba38957d16cc00309e264b2
#
_entry.id   ec2bd3f15ba38957d16cc00309e264b2
#
_cell.length_a   1.000
_cell.length_b   1.000
_cell.length_c   1.000
_cell.angle_alpha   90.00
_cell.angle_beta   90.00
_cell.angle_gamma   90.00
#
_symmetry.space_group_name_H-M   'P 1'
#
loop_
_entity.id
_entity.type
_entity.pdbx_description
1 polymer ?
#
loop_
_entity_poly.entity_id
_entity_poly.type
_entity_poly.pdbx_seq_one_letter_code
_entity_poly.pdbx_strand_id
1 'polypeptide(L)'
;KVVMRRPISKGFFVSIDKADGNPLSAMDVARVKQRMTEVVEEKTPFHRHEVQIEEAIDVFRKLGHMDKVKLLESCGEVYISYYTLGDTADYYYDVLVPDAGYLKVWDLTPYRDGAILRVPDRHKPEQLAPFIEQPKTFDVFAETIRWNRIMGLDNVGDVNQACIDGKATDLIQVAEALQEKKIVQIAEEIFSRYKSPQKVRIVLITGPTSSGKSTFCKRLSVQLKACGLHPVSFSTDDYFVNRLDTPKLPDGSYDFDNFDTVDHAALQKDVLKLISGETVEVPEYNFVTGIREYNGKKLALEEGSILLIEGLHALNPKLLDNIPDSEKFRIFINTITSISLDDHNCIPTSDNRLLRRIVRDFNKGAFTAQETISNWPNVRRAEVKWIYPYQEDADVLFNSAYLVEFAVLRSHAERILATVPKNCPEYSEAHRLEKFLHYFVYVSDKQIPPTSLMRYFIG
;
A
#
# COMPACT_ATOMS: atom_id res chain seq x y z
N LYS A 1 -3.72 -1.60 26.69
CA LYS A 1 -3.77 -0.76 25.50
C LYS A 1 -4.32 -1.57 24.33
N VAL A 2 -5.25 -1.01 23.56
CA VAL A 2 -5.79 -1.62 22.34
C VAL A 2 -5.32 -0.78 21.16
N VAL A 3 -4.81 -1.43 20.12
CA VAL A 3 -4.38 -0.72 18.91
C VAL A 3 -4.92 -1.43 17.69
N MET A 4 -5.74 -0.72 16.92
CA MET A 4 -6.20 -1.15 15.61
C MET A 4 -5.04 -0.99 14.62
N ARG A 5 -4.50 -2.11 14.16
CA ARG A 5 -3.35 -2.06 13.27
C ARG A 5 -3.84 -1.98 11.83
N ARG A 6 -3.56 -2.92 11.01
CA ARG A 6 -3.77 -2.91 9.58
C ARG A 6 -4.93 -3.83 9.17
N PRO A 7 -5.64 -3.54 8.07
CA PRO A 7 -6.51 -4.52 7.42
C PRO A 7 -5.72 -5.76 6.99
N ILE A 8 -6.15 -6.94 7.46
CA ILE A 8 -5.65 -8.25 7.06
C ILE A 8 -6.86 -9.09 6.69
N SER A 9 -6.82 -9.75 5.55
CA SER A 9 -7.89 -10.65 5.10
C SER A 9 -9.30 -10.03 5.16
N LYS A 10 -9.42 -8.76 4.75
CA LYS A 10 -10.66 -7.96 4.83
C LYS A 10 -11.20 -7.75 6.26
N GLY A 11 -10.39 -7.95 7.28
CA GLY A 11 -10.62 -7.61 8.68
C GLY A 11 -9.49 -6.73 9.19
N PHE A 12 -9.40 -6.53 10.51
CA PHE A 12 -8.36 -5.70 11.12
C PHE A 12 -7.58 -6.52 12.15
N PHE A 13 -6.26 -6.49 12.07
CA PHE A 13 -5.43 -7.00 13.13
C PHE A 13 -5.45 -6.02 14.30
N VAL A 14 -5.71 -6.54 15.49
CA VAL A 14 -5.82 -5.79 16.75
C VAL A 14 -4.74 -6.27 17.71
N SER A 15 -3.84 -5.38 18.10
CA SER A 15 -2.90 -5.62 19.19
C SER A 15 -3.56 -5.25 20.52
N ILE A 16 -3.45 -6.09 21.51
CA ILE A 16 -4.01 -5.87 22.85
C ILE A 16 -2.88 -6.08 23.87
N ASP A 17 -2.38 -4.99 24.43
CA ASP A 17 -1.39 -5.02 25.50
C ASP A 17 -2.10 -5.00 26.85
N LYS A 18 -1.93 -6.04 27.63
CA LYS A 18 -2.56 -6.19 28.95
C LYS A 18 -1.82 -5.36 30.01
N ALA A 19 -2.55 -4.88 31.00
CA ALA A 19 -1.98 -4.07 32.10
C ALA A 19 -0.98 -4.88 32.96
N ASP A 20 -1.14 -6.20 33.04
CA ASP A 20 -0.26 -7.12 33.75
C ASP A 20 0.99 -7.52 32.97
N GLY A 21 1.12 -7.06 31.70
CA GLY A 21 2.25 -7.38 30.82
C GLY A 21 2.28 -8.83 30.30
N ASN A 22 1.28 -9.65 30.66
CA ASN A 22 1.21 -11.03 30.18
C ASN A 22 0.76 -11.11 28.71
N PRO A 23 1.18 -12.14 27.97
CA PRO A 23 0.70 -12.37 26.61
C PRO A 23 -0.83 -12.50 26.54
N LEU A 24 -1.41 -12.05 25.42
CA LEU A 24 -2.84 -12.20 25.17
C LEU A 24 -3.19 -13.68 25.00
N SER A 25 -4.17 -14.16 25.78
CA SER A 25 -4.67 -15.52 25.68
C SER A 25 -5.97 -15.59 24.86
N ALA A 26 -6.32 -16.77 24.35
CA ALA A 26 -7.60 -16.99 23.68
C ALA A 26 -8.80 -16.70 24.62
N MET A 27 -8.64 -16.91 25.94
CA MET A 27 -9.65 -16.59 26.93
C MET A 27 -9.84 -15.07 27.07
N ASP A 28 -8.77 -14.30 27.02
CA ASP A 28 -8.85 -12.83 27.05
C ASP A 28 -9.62 -12.32 25.82
N VAL A 29 -9.31 -12.85 24.63
CA VAL A 29 -10.04 -12.49 23.40
C VAL A 29 -11.52 -12.86 23.49
N ALA A 30 -11.85 -14.04 24.06
CA ALA A 30 -13.24 -14.44 24.26
C ALA A 30 -13.98 -13.50 25.22
N ARG A 31 -13.32 -13.04 26.28
CA ARG A 31 -13.90 -12.06 27.23
C ARG A 31 -14.15 -10.70 26.57
N VAL A 32 -13.20 -10.23 25.75
CA VAL A 32 -13.40 -8.98 24.97
C VAL A 32 -14.57 -9.15 24.01
N LYS A 33 -14.62 -10.26 23.28
CA LYS A 33 -15.73 -10.56 22.36
C LYS A 33 -17.07 -10.58 23.08
N GLN A 34 -17.13 -11.22 24.26
CA GLN A 34 -18.34 -11.25 25.08
C GLN A 34 -18.78 -9.82 25.43
N ARG A 35 -17.87 -8.96 25.93
CA ARG A 35 -18.22 -7.58 26.28
C ARG A 35 -18.68 -6.77 25.06
N MET A 36 -18.05 -6.95 23.91
CA MET A 36 -18.51 -6.31 22.66
C MET A 36 -19.92 -6.77 22.30
N THR A 37 -20.24 -8.07 22.47
CA THR A 37 -21.59 -8.60 22.22
C THR A 37 -22.62 -7.96 23.14
N GLU A 38 -22.33 -7.84 24.44
CA GLU A 38 -23.19 -7.16 25.41
C GLU A 38 -23.50 -5.71 24.98
N VAL A 39 -22.47 -4.93 24.60
CA VAL A 39 -22.62 -3.54 24.12
C VAL A 39 -23.53 -3.45 22.90
N VAL A 40 -23.41 -4.40 21.96
CA VAL A 40 -24.27 -4.47 20.78
C VAL A 40 -25.72 -4.82 21.15
N GLU A 41 -25.93 -5.80 22.05
CA GLU A 41 -27.25 -6.22 22.52
C GLU A 41 -27.96 -5.14 23.35
N GLU A 42 -27.21 -4.42 24.17
CA GLU A 42 -27.67 -3.25 24.95
C GLU A 42 -28.05 -2.07 24.05
N LYS A 43 -27.63 -2.09 22.77
CA LYS A 43 -27.81 -0.99 21.83
C LYS A 43 -27.28 0.35 22.38
N THR A 44 -26.09 0.29 22.99
CA THR A 44 -25.46 1.46 23.58
C THR A 44 -25.35 2.59 22.56
N PRO A 45 -25.88 3.79 22.85
CA PRO A 45 -25.92 4.89 21.88
C PRO A 45 -24.55 5.52 21.66
N PHE A 46 -24.30 5.96 20.41
CA PHE A 46 -23.19 6.85 20.07
C PHE A 46 -23.66 8.29 20.16
N HIS A 47 -23.02 9.11 20.99
CA HIS A 47 -23.30 10.54 21.09
C HIS A 47 -22.20 11.33 20.39
N ARG A 48 -22.58 12.12 19.36
CA ARG A 48 -21.68 13.00 18.63
C ARG A 48 -21.54 14.33 19.36
N HIS A 49 -20.30 14.77 19.53
CA HIS A 49 -19.92 16.06 20.06
C HIS A 49 -19.14 16.82 19.00
N GLU A 50 -19.45 18.08 18.78
CA GLU A 50 -18.70 18.97 17.91
C GLU A 50 -18.22 20.16 18.77
N VAL A 51 -16.91 20.25 18.94
CA VAL A 51 -16.29 21.14 19.93
C VAL A 51 -15.06 21.82 19.36
N GLN A 52 -14.56 22.82 20.05
CA GLN A 52 -13.22 23.36 19.79
C GLN A 52 -12.16 22.29 20.08
N ILE A 53 -11.07 22.32 19.33
CA ILE A 53 -10.05 21.28 19.41
C ILE A 53 -9.43 21.14 20.79
N GLU A 54 -9.27 22.26 21.51
CA GLU A 54 -8.74 22.29 22.87
C GLU A 54 -9.63 21.51 23.86
N GLU A 55 -10.94 21.59 23.70
CA GLU A 55 -11.88 20.84 24.53
C GLU A 55 -11.75 19.33 24.26
N ALA A 56 -11.64 18.91 23.00
CA ALA A 56 -11.41 17.53 22.64
C ALA A 56 -10.07 17.01 23.18
N ILE A 57 -9.00 17.81 23.09
CA ILE A 57 -7.68 17.50 23.64
C ILE A 57 -7.78 17.25 25.15
N ASP A 58 -8.53 18.08 25.88
CA ASP A 58 -8.71 17.90 27.32
C ASP A 58 -9.50 16.63 27.67
N VAL A 59 -10.52 16.29 26.88
CA VAL A 59 -11.26 15.02 27.02
C VAL A 59 -10.32 13.83 26.81
N PHE A 60 -9.57 13.78 25.71
CA PHE A 60 -8.66 12.67 25.44
C PHE A 60 -7.50 12.58 26.43
N ARG A 61 -7.01 13.71 26.92
CA ARG A 61 -5.99 13.75 27.97
C ARG A 61 -6.50 13.15 29.29
N LYS A 62 -7.73 13.47 29.70
CA LYS A 62 -8.36 12.88 30.89
C LYS A 62 -8.58 11.38 30.74
N LEU A 63 -8.87 10.89 29.54
CA LEU A 63 -9.04 9.47 29.25
C LEU A 63 -7.70 8.73 29.04
N GLY A 64 -6.58 9.44 29.01
CA GLY A 64 -5.24 8.86 28.81
C GLY A 64 -4.89 8.54 27.37
N HIS A 65 -5.66 9.01 26.37
CA HIS A 65 -5.42 8.82 24.95
C HIS A 65 -4.37 9.83 24.41
N MET A 66 -3.12 9.67 24.83
CA MET A 66 -2.04 10.60 24.50
C MET A 66 -1.65 10.59 23.02
N ASP A 67 -1.91 9.51 22.30
CA ASP A 67 -1.80 9.40 20.85
C ASP A 67 -2.71 10.39 20.13
N LYS A 68 -3.98 10.51 20.56
CA LYS A 68 -4.93 11.48 20.04
C LYS A 68 -4.57 12.91 20.42
N VAL A 69 -4.12 13.11 21.65
CA VAL A 69 -3.65 14.44 22.12
C VAL A 69 -2.53 14.96 21.21
N LYS A 70 -1.47 14.17 21.00
CA LYS A 70 -0.35 14.57 20.13
C LYS A 70 -0.78 14.84 18.68
N LEU A 71 -1.68 14.03 18.16
CA LEU A 71 -2.20 14.22 16.80
C LEU A 71 -2.97 15.55 16.69
N LEU A 72 -3.88 15.83 17.62
CA LEU A 72 -4.71 17.02 17.60
C LEU A 72 -3.91 18.29 17.89
N GLU A 73 -2.91 18.24 18.76
CA GLU A 73 -1.98 19.37 19.03
C GLU A 73 -1.15 19.74 17.79
N SER A 74 -0.91 18.78 16.87
CA SER A 74 -0.12 18.99 15.66
C SER A 74 -0.93 19.26 14.40
N CYS A 75 -2.25 19.04 14.41
CA CYS A 75 -3.12 19.34 13.26
C CYS A 75 -3.60 20.80 13.32
N GLY A 76 -3.85 21.40 12.15
CA GLY A 76 -4.27 22.80 12.02
C GLY A 76 -5.76 23.04 12.13
N GLU A 77 -6.55 22.11 12.68
CA GLU A 77 -8.00 22.21 12.77
C GLU A 77 -8.40 23.06 13.99
N VAL A 78 -9.53 23.77 13.88
CA VAL A 78 -10.11 24.61 14.95
C VAL A 78 -11.24 23.87 15.68
N TYR A 79 -12.00 23.09 14.94
CA TYR A 79 -13.12 22.28 15.43
C TYR A 79 -12.94 20.82 15.06
N ILE A 80 -13.37 19.93 15.96
CA ILE A 80 -13.38 18.51 15.73
C ILE A 80 -14.66 17.87 16.23
N SER A 81 -15.11 16.80 15.55
CA SER A 81 -16.18 15.95 16.05
C SER A 81 -15.61 14.68 16.65
N TYR A 82 -16.06 14.33 17.84
CA TYR A 82 -15.78 13.04 18.46
C TYR A 82 -17.08 12.38 18.93
N TYR A 83 -17.01 11.09 19.25
CA TYR A 83 -18.16 10.34 19.74
C TYR A 83 -17.85 9.74 21.10
N THR A 84 -18.90 9.68 21.96
CA THR A 84 -18.84 8.89 23.21
C THR A 84 -19.68 7.64 23.08
N LEU A 85 -19.20 6.56 23.68
CA LEU A 85 -19.90 5.29 23.87
C LEU A 85 -19.72 4.88 25.33
N GLY A 86 -20.77 5.07 26.17
CA GLY A 86 -20.63 4.97 27.61
C GLY A 86 -19.56 5.92 28.14
N ASP A 87 -18.57 5.37 28.87
CA ASP A 87 -17.49 6.13 29.51
C ASP A 87 -16.27 6.35 28.61
N THR A 88 -16.31 5.88 27.34
CA THR A 88 -15.22 6.04 26.40
C THR A 88 -15.50 7.12 25.36
N ALA A 89 -14.45 7.73 24.82
CA ALA A 89 -14.54 8.66 23.71
C ALA A 89 -13.53 8.32 22.61
N ASP A 90 -13.95 8.49 21.37
CA ASP A 90 -13.11 8.37 20.20
C ASP A 90 -13.54 9.32 19.10
N TYR A 91 -12.68 9.60 18.11
CA TYR A 91 -13.07 10.39 16.97
C TYR A 91 -13.00 9.58 15.67
N TYR A 92 -13.82 9.98 14.69
CA TYR A 92 -13.91 9.33 13.40
C TYR A 92 -14.07 10.37 12.29
N TYR A 93 -13.63 10.04 11.09
CA TYR A 93 -13.71 10.95 9.94
C TYR A 93 -15.14 11.20 9.46
N ASP A 94 -16.05 10.24 9.71
CA ASP A 94 -17.41 10.22 9.22
C ASP A 94 -18.42 10.09 10.35
N VAL A 95 -19.70 10.15 10.01
CA VAL A 95 -20.80 9.94 10.96
C VAL A 95 -20.95 8.46 11.29
N LEU A 96 -21.14 8.16 12.58
CA LEU A 96 -21.44 6.81 13.05
C LEU A 96 -22.95 6.54 13.00
N VAL A 97 -23.29 5.26 13.07
CA VAL A 97 -24.68 4.80 13.31
C VAL A 97 -25.19 5.28 14.68
N PRO A 98 -26.49 5.39 14.88
CA PRO A 98 -27.04 5.93 16.14
C PRO A 98 -26.67 5.15 17.40
N ASP A 99 -26.55 3.83 17.31
CA ASP A 99 -26.21 2.95 18.43
C ASP A 99 -25.48 1.68 17.97
N ALA A 100 -24.87 0.99 18.91
CA ALA A 100 -24.11 -0.22 18.65
C ALA A 100 -24.95 -1.39 18.11
N GLY A 101 -26.27 -1.40 18.28
CA GLY A 101 -27.17 -2.46 17.83
C GLY A 101 -27.26 -2.63 16.32
N TYR A 102 -26.74 -1.67 15.55
CA TYR A 102 -26.56 -1.79 14.09
C TYR A 102 -25.40 -2.72 13.71
N LEU A 103 -24.45 -2.98 14.61
CA LEU A 103 -23.26 -3.78 14.36
C LEU A 103 -23.55 -5.26 14.54
N LYS A 104 -24.29 -5.88 13.62
CA LYS A 104 -24.80 -7.26 13.77
C LYS A 104 -23.85 -8.34 13.24
N VAL A 105 -23.01 -8.01 12.28
CA VAL A 105 -22.17 -8.95 11.55
C VAL A 105 -20.70 -8.62 11.79
N TRP A 106 -20.11 -9.24 12.78
CA TRP A 106 -18.70 -9.10 13.12
C TRP A 106 -18.24 -10.34 13.89
N ASP A 107 -16.92 -10.52 13.98
CA ASP A 107 -16.31 -11.57 14.80
C ASP A 107 -14.94 -11.11 15.29
N LEU A 108 -14.53 -11.60 16.47
CA LEU A 108 -13.20 -11.39 17.03
C LEU A 108 -12.58 -12.75 17.34
N THR A 109 -11.45 -13.06 16.68
CA THR A 109 -10.76 -14.35 16.82
C THR A 109 -9.30 -14.14 17.18
N PRO A 110 -8.71 -15.01 18.04
CA PRO A 110 -7.26 -14.98 18.31
C PRO A 110 -6.47 -15.15 17.01
N TYR A 111 -5.40 -14.36 16.85
CA TYR A 111 -4.50 -14.47 15.70
C TYR A 111 -3.10 -14.01 16.11
N ARG A 112 -2.08 -14.89 15.99
CA ARG A 112 -0.70 -14.58 16.38
C ARG A 112 -0.63 -14.07 17.82
N ASP A 113 0.00 -12.91 18.03
CA ASP A 113 0.14 -12.19 19.31
C ASP A 113 -1.00 -11.20 19.59
N GLY A 114 -2.07 -11.23 18.81
CA GLY A 114 -3.22 -10.34 18.90
C GLY A 114 -4.53 -11.03 18.54
N ALA A 115 -5.42 -10.29 17.91
CA ALA A 115 -6.71 -10.79 17.43
C ALA A 115 -7.03 -10.22 16.03
N ILE A 116 -7.91 -10.89 15.30
CA ILE A 116 -8.51 -10.36 14.07
C ILE A 116 -9.95 -9.96 14.37
N LEU A 117 -10.24 -8.67 14.19
CA LEU A 117 -11.61 -8.18 14.11
C LEU A 117 -12.09 -8.35 12.67
N ARG A 118 -13.02 -9.29 12.48
CA ARG A 118 -13.65 -9.54 11.19
C ARG A 118 -14.88 -8.67 11.05
N VAL A 119 -15.05 -8.11 9.86
CA VAL A 119 -16.14 -7.19 9.52
C VAL A 119 -16.96 -7.73 8.36
N PRO A 120 -18.17 -7.17 8.09
CA PRO A 120 -19.01 -7.58 6.98
C PRO A 120 -18.28 -7.53 5.63
N ASP A 121 -18.61 -8.45 4.73
CA ASP A 121 -18.15 -8.35 3.35
C ASP A 121 -18.84 -7.12 2.68
N ARG A 122 -18.07 -6.30 2.01
CA ARG A 122 -18.56 -5.06 1.39
C ARG A 122 -19.68 -5.30 0.36
N HIS A 123 -19.66 -6.47 -0.29
CA HIS A 123 -20.63 -6.83 -1.33
C HIS A 123 -21.78 -7.70 -0.80
N LYS A 124 -21.60 -8.27 0.41
CA LYS A 124 -22.59 -9.11 1.11
C LYS A 124 -22.58 -8.74 2.59
N PRO A 125 -23.15 -7.60 2.96
CA PRO A 125 -23.04 -7.02 4.31
C PRO A 125 -23.71 -7.87 5.41
N GLU A 126 -24.51 -8.86 5.04
CA GLU A 126 -25.12 -9.84 5.93
C GLU A 126 -24.19 -11.00 6.29
N GLN A 127 -23.00 -11.06 5.73
CA GLN A 127 -22.02 -12.14 5.94
C GLN A 127 -20.64 -11.58 6.27
N LEU A 128 -19.89 -12.34 7.06
CA LEU A 128 -18.47 -12.06 7.27
C LEU A 128 -17.68 -12.33 6.00
N ALA A 129 -16.72 -11.46 5.70
CA ALA A 129 -15.77 -11.73 4.63
C ALA A 129 -14.99 -13.02 4.92
N PRO A 130 -14.70 -13.86 3.89
CA PRO A 130 -13.88 -15.05 4.09
C PRO A 130 -12.50 -14.67 4.61
N PHE A 131 -12.00 -15.44 5.59
CA PHE A 131 -10.64 -15.26 6.09
C PHE A 131 -9.66 -15.94 5.14
N ILE A 132 -8.66 -15.19 4.69
CA ILE A 132 -7.56 -15.67 3.86
C ILE A 132 -6.26 -15.40 4.60
N GLU A 133 -5.51 -16.43 4.92
CA GLU A 133 -4.22 -16.27 5.57
C GLU A 133 -3.23 -15.51 4.68
N GLN A 134 -2.51 -14.56 5.27
CA GLN A 134 -1.52 -13.73 4.59
C GLN A 134 -0.23 -13.63 5.44
N PRO A 135 0.46 -14.76 5.65
CA PRO A 135 1.61 -14.82 6.57
C PRO A 135 2.76 -13.90 6.14
N LYS A 136 3.12 -13.89 4.86
CA LYS A 136 4.23 -13.04 4.36
C LYS A 136 3.90 -11.56 4.48
N THR A 137 2.67 -11.19 4.16
CA THR A 137 2.19 -9.82 4.33
C THR A 137 2.22 -9.40 5.79
N PHE A 138 1.81 -10.28 6.69
CA PHE A 138 1.85 -10.02 8.14
C PHE A 138 3.29 -9.83 8.63
N ASP A 139 4.22 -10.69 8.22
CA ASP A 139 5.62 -10.64 8.65
C ASP A 139 6.30 -9.32 8.23
N VAL A 140 6.07 -8.86 6.99
CA VAL A 140 6.58 -7.57 6.51
C VAL A 140 5.98 -6.39 7.28
N PHE A 141 4.70 -6.48 7.61
CA PHE A 141 4.03 -5.49 8.43
C PHE A 141 4.59 -5.45 9.86
N ALA A 142 4.76 -6.61 10.49
CA ALA A 142 5.33 -6.72 11.83
C ALA A 142 6.78 -6.20 11.89
N GLU A 143 7.58 -6.50 10.86
CA GLU A 143 8.94 -5.95 10.72
C GLU A 143 8.92 -4.42 10.72
N THR A 144 8.02 -3.81 9.94
CA THR A 144 7.93 -2.35 9.83
C THR A 144 7.45 -1.71 11.13
N ILE A 145 6.45 -2.28 11.80
CA ILE A 145 6.00 -1.79 13.13
C ILE A 145 7.13 -1.87 14.15
N ARG A 146 7.89 -2.95 14.16
CA ARG A 146 9.03 -3.09 15.07
C ARG A 146 10.04 -1.96 14.86
N TRP A 147 10.34 -1.58 13.61
CA TRP A 147 11.23 -0.47 13.32
C TRP A 147 10.65 0.87 13.78
N ASN A 148 9.37 1.12 13.53
CA ASN A 148 8.70 2.34 14.00
C ASN A 148 8.77 2.46 15.52
N ARG A 149 8.52 1.37 16.27
CA ARG A 149 8.64 1.36 17.74
C ARG A 149 10.06 1.65 18.23
N ILE A 150 11.08 1.07 17.58
CA ILE A 150 12.49 1.35 17.92
C ILE A 150 12.81 2.84 17.75
N MET A 151 12.20 3.51 16.78
CA MET A 151 12.36 4.93 16.53
C MET A 151 11.44 5.81 17.42
N GLY A 152 10.56 5.22 18.23
CA GLY A 152 9.58 5.95 19.03
C GLY A 152 8.47 6.59 18.20
N LEU A 153 8.11 6.01 17.07
CA LEU A 153 7.15 6.53 16.09
C LEU A 153 5.99 5.56 15.93
N ASP A 154 5.08 5.56 16.89
CA ASP A 154 3.91 4.64 16.86
C ASP A 154 2.78 5.16 15.97
N ASN A 155 2.60 6.49 15.86
CA ASN A 155 1.50 7.12 15.14
C ASN A 155 1.90 8.46 14.49
N VAL A 156 0.96 9.07 13.77
CA VAL A 156 1.18 10.32 13.02
C VAL A 156 1.54 11.47 13.97
N GLY A 157 0.96 11.54 15.16
CA GLY A 157 1.32 12.56 16.15
C GLY A 157 2.80 12.53 16.54
N ASP A 158 3.39 11.32 16.68
CA ASP A 158 4.82 11.16 16.94
C ASP A 158 5.69 11.64 15.77
N VAL A 159 5.29 11.27 14.53
CA VAL A 159 5.99 11.72 13.30
C VAL A 159 5.92 13.23 13.15
N ASN A 160 4.75 13.83 13.37
CA ASN A 160 4.56 15.26 13.33
C ASN A 160 5.46 15.98 14.36
N GLN A 161 5.48 15.49 15.60
CA GLN A 161 6.32 16.05 16.64
C GLN A 161 7.80 15.95 16.27
N ALA A 162 8.24 14.80 15.75
CA ALA A 162 9.63 14.66 15.31
C ALA A 162 9.97 15.63 14.16
N CYS A 163 9.04 15.89 13.25
CA CYS A 163 9.24 16.87 12.17
C CYS A 163 9.27 18.31 12.70
N ILE A 164 8.40 18.65 13.65
CA ILE A 164 8.39 19.96 14.34
C ILE A 164 9.71 20.19 15.09
N ASP A 165 10.25 19.15 15.71
CA ASP A 165 11.56 19.17 16.41
C ASP A 165 12.76 19.23 15.44
N GLY A 166 12.54 19.35 14.14
CA GLY A 166 13.59 19.45 13.12
C GLY A 166 14.25 18.12 12.71
N LYS A 167 13.68 16.96 13.10
CA LYS A 167 14.25 15.63 12.84
C LYS A 167 13.79 15.02 11.50
N ALA A 168 13.07 15.76 10.65
CA ALA A 168 12.54 15.25 9.38
C ALA A 168 13.63 14.66 8.48
N THR A 169 14.80 15.31 8.38
CA THR A 169 15.94 14.82 7.59
C THR A 169 16.46 13.48 8.11
N ASP A 170 16.58 13.31 9.42
CA ASP A 170 17.04 12.06 10.02
C ASP A 170 16.04 10.92 9.73
N LEU A 171 14.73 11.20 9.84
CA LEU A 171 13.68 10.23 9.52
C LEU A 171 13.73 9.80 8.04
N ILE A 172 13.97 10.74 7.14
CA ILE A 172 14.15 10.48 5.72
C ILE A 172 15.36 9.55 5.49
N GLN A 173 16.50 9.88 6.09
CA GLN A 173 17.73 9.08 5.95
C GLN A 173 17.57 7.67 6.50
N VAL A 174 16.93 7.51 7.65
CA VAL A 174 16.66 6.18 8.22
C VAL A 174 15.71 5.37 7.34
N ALA A 175 14.64 5.99 6.82
CA ALA A 175 13.70 5.33 5.92
C ALA A 175 14.39 4.85 4.63
N GLU A 176 15.24 5.69 4.02
CA GLU A 176 16.03 5.31 2.84
C GLU A 176 17.02 4.17 3.15
N ALA A 177 17.71 4.25 4.28
CA ALA A 177 18.65 3.21 4.70
C ALA A 177 17.95 1.86 4.93
N LEU A 178 16.76 1.84 5.53
CA LEU A 178 15.97 0.62 5.74
C LEU A 178 15.51 0.01 4.41
N GLN A 179 15.04 0.83 3.48
CA GLN A 179 14.65 0.37 2.16
C GLN A 179 15.86 -0.18 1.39
N GLU A 180 16.99 0.53 1.38
CA GLU A 180 18.21 0.10 0.70
C GLU A 180 18.73 -1.22 1.27
N LYS A 181 18.79 -1.33 2.60
CA LYS A 181 19.17 -2.58 3.29
C LYS A 181 18.33 -3.77 2.80
N LYS A 182 17.01 -3.57 2.65
CA LYS A 182 16.12 -4.65 2.17
C LYS A 182 16.37 -4.99 0.71
N ILE A 183 16.65 -3.99 -0.14
CA ILE A 183 16.97 -4.21 -1.56
C ILE A 183 18.29 -4.97 -1.70
N VAL A 184 19.30 -4.65 -0.88
CA VAL A 184 20.60 -5.38 -0.83
C VAL A 184 20.35 -6.84 -0.45
N GLN A 185 19.58 -7.12 0.61
CA GLN A 185 19.25 -8.48 1.03
C GLN A 185 18.57 -9.29 -0.09
N ILE A 186 17.63 -8.66 -0.81
CA ILE A 186 16.95 -9.29 -1.96
C ILE A 186 17.97 -9.59 -3.08
N ALA A 187 18.88 -8.66 -3.38
CA ALA A 187 19.89 -8.87 -4.42
C ALA A 187 20.85 -9.99 -4.06
N GLU A 188 21.29 -10.09 -2.80
CA GLU A 188 22.14 -11.17 -2.28
C GLU A 188 21.43 -12.53 -2.36
N GLU A 189 20.15 -12.60 -2.03
CA GLU A 189 19.34 -13.81 -2.15
C GLU A 189 19.22 -14.26 -3.61
N ILE A 190 18.92 -13.34 -4.53
CA ILE A 190 18.86 -13.61 -5.96
C ILE A 190 20.22 -14.12 -6.46
N PHE A 191 21.32 -13.49 -6.06
CA PHE A 191 22.66 -13.89 -6.44
C PHE A 191 23.02 -15.29 -5.92
N SER A 192 22.65 -15.59 -4.69
CA SER A 192 22.82 -16.93 -4.10
C SER A 192 22.08 -17.99 -4.90
N ARG A 193 20.81 -17.74 -5.25
CA ARG A 193 20.01 -18.66 -6.07
C ARG A 193 20.48 -18.72 -7.53
N TYR A 194 21.03 -17.63 -8.07
CA TYR A 194 21.64 -17.65 -9.40
C TYR A 194 22.85 -18.60 -9.47
N LYS A 195 23.64 -18.69 -8.38
CA LYS A 195 24.82 -19.61 -8.28
C LYS A 195 24.44 -21.02 -7.85
N SER A 196 23.23 -21.27 -7.41
CA SER A 196 22.77 -22.60 -7.01
C SER A 196 22.58 -23.54 -8.22
N PRO A 197 22.51 -24.87 -8.03
CA PRO A 197 22.16 -25.80 -9.10
C PRO A 197 20.84 -25.50 -9.82
N GLN A 198 19.89 -24.90 -9.09
CA GLN A 198 18.59 -24.44 -9.61
C GLN A 198 18.69 -22.98 -10.06
N LYS A 199 19.58 -22.70 -10.94
CA LYS A 199 19.98 -21.37 -11.39
C LYS A 199 18.78 -20.47 -11.71
N VAL A 200 18.46 -19.52 -10.80
CA VAL A 200 17.48 -18.46 -11.08
C VAL A 200 17.98 -17.61 -12.24
N ARG A 201 17.17 -17.43 -13.26
CA ARG A 201 17.49 -16.67 -14.49
C ARG A 201 16.58 -15.48 -14.70
N ILE A 202 15.40 -15.50 -14.06
CA ILE A 202 14.35 -14.50 -14.22
C ILE A 202 13.92 -13.99 -12.86
N VAL A 203 13.84 -12.68 -12.72
CA VAL A 203 13.23 -11.98 -11.59
C VAL A 203 11.94 -11.35 -12.06
N LEU A 204 10.82 -11.76 -11.47
CA LEU A 204 9.48 -11.24 -11.76
C LEU A 204 9.11 -10.22 -10.69
N ILE A 205 8.76 -9.00 -11.09
CA ILE A 205 8.48 -7.90 -10.18
C ILE A 205 7.06 -7.40 -10.44
N THR A 206 6.16 -7.60 -9.49
CA THR A 206 4.78 -7.10 -9.57
C THR A 206 4.40 -6.29 -8.33
N GLY A 207 3.22 -5.74 -8.39
CA GLY A 207 2.56 -5.01 -7.31
C GLY A 207 1.47 -4.10 -7.87
N PRO A 208 0.55 -3.62 -7.03
CA PRO A 208 -0.53 -2.77 -7.47
C PRO A 208 -0.02 -1.44 -8.06
N THR A 209 -0.90 -0.72 -8.72
CA THR A 209 -0.54 0.59 -9.29
C THR A 209 -0.01 1.55 -8.22
N SER A 210 0.95 2.39 -8.57
CA SER A 210 1.62 3.33 -7.65
C SER A 210 2.33 2.70 -6.45
N SER A 211 2.71 1.42 -6.53
CA SER A 211 3.54 0.76 -5.51
C SER A 211 5.03 1.05 -5.64
N GLY A 212 5.49 1.65 -6.75
CA GLY A 212 6.90 1.98 -6.97
C GLY A 212 7.72 0.89 -7.67
N LYS A 213 7.09 -0.03 -8.41
CA LYS A 213 7.74 -1.14 -9.13
C LYS A 213 8.95 -0.72 -9.95
N SER A 214 8.77 0.21 -10.87
CA SER A 214 9.82 0.61 -11.84
C SER A 214 11.04 1.23 -11.15
N THR A 215 10.83 2.04 -10.09
CA THR A 215 11.95 2.61 -9.32
C THR A 215 12.64 1.53 -8.50
N PHE A 216 11.89 0.62 -7.89
CA PHE A 216 12.45 -0.54 -7.20
C PHE A 216 13.29 -1.40 -8.17
N CYS A 217 12.78 -1.70 -9.37
CA CYS A 217 13.51 -2.46 -10.39
C CYS A 217 14.86 -1.81 -10.74
N LYS A 218 14.89 -0.48 -10.89
CA LYS A 218 16.12 0.28 -11.12
C LYS A 218 17.10 0.16 -9.94
N ARG A 219 16.64 0.33 -8.70
CA ARG A 219 17.47 0.18 -7.49
C ARG A 219 18.01 -1.25 -7.35
N LEU A 220 17.15 -2.25 -7.53
CA LEU A 220 17.55 -3.66 -7.52
C LEU A 220 18.59 -3.96 -8.59
N SER A 221 18.45 -3.41 -9.80
CA SER A 221 19.44 -3.56 -10.87
C SER A 221 20.81 -3.04 -10.47
N VAL A 222 20.89 -1.95 -9.72
CA VAL A 222 22.16 -1.42 -9.19
C VAL A 222 22.79 -2.42 -8.22
N GLN A 223 22.03 -2.97 -7.29
CA GLN A 223 22.51 -3.92 -6.30
C GLN A 223 22.92 -5.27 -6.93
N LEU A 224 22.19 -5.74 -7.95
CA LEU A 224 22.56 -6.94 -8.70
C LEU A 224 23.89 -6.74 -9.45
N LYS A 225 24.15 -5.55 -10.01
CA LYS A 225 25.45 -5.19 -10.60
C LYS A 225 26.56 -5.21 -9.56
N ALA A 226 26.30 -4.70 -8.35
CA ALA A 226 27.25 -4.74 -7.24
C ALA A 226 27.56 -6.19 -6.80
N CYS A 227 26.62 -7.13 -6.98
CA CYS A 227 26.85 -8.57 -6.78
C CYS A 227 27.59 -9.23 -7.96
N GLY A 228 27.87 -8.50 -9.06
CA GLY A 228 28.57 -9.03 -10.24
C GLY A 228 27.65 -9.68 -11.28
N LEU A 229 26.36 -9.43 -11.23
CA LEU A 229 25.40 -9.84 -12.27
C LEU A 229 25.18 -8.71 -13.30
N HIS A 230 24.69 -9.11 -14.47
CA HIS A 230 24.30 -8.18 -15.54
C HIS A 230 22.77 -8.18 -15.71
N PRO A 231 22.03 -7.32 -14.96
CA PRO A 231 20.58 -7.27 -15.07
C PRO A 231 20.15 -6.67 -16.40
N VAL A 232 19.29 -7.39 -17.12
CA VAL A 232 18.60 -6.94 -18.33
C VAL A 232 17.13 -6.83 -17.98
N SER A 233 16.53 -5.64 -18.14
CA SER A 233 15.16 -5.39 -17.72
C SER A 233 14.27 -4.90 -18.85
N PHE A 234 13.03 -5.37 -18.87
CA PHE A 234 11.95 -4.82 -19.68
C PHE A 234 10.62 -4.86 -18.93
N SER A 235 9.65 -4.09 -19.42
CA SER A 235 8.30 -4.01 -18.84
C SER A 235 7.33 -4.92 -19.59
N THR A 236 6.39 -5.53 -18.88
CA THR A 236 5.25 -6.20 -19.54
C THR A 236 4.37 -5.21 -20.28
N ASP A 237 4.41 -3.93 -19.92
CA ASP A 237 3.63 -2.88 -20.54
C ASP A 237 4.07 -2.62 -21.99
N ASP A 238 5.33 -2.94 -22.33
CA ASP A 238 5.84 -2.88 -23.71
C ASP A 238 5.17 -3.93 -24.63
N TYR A 239 4.59 -4.97 -24.04
CA TYR A 239 3.88 -6.05 -24.74
C TYR A 239 2.36 -5.86 -24.77
N PHE A 240 1.84 -4.67 -24.45
CA PHE A 240 0.41 -4.40 -24.57
C PHE A 240 -0.07 -4.63 -26.02
N VAL A 241 -1.26 -5.21 -26.14
CA VAL A 241 -1.99 -5.24 -27.42
C VAL A 241 -2.34 -3.81 -27.83
N ASN A 242 -2.57 -3.56 -29.11
CA ASN A 242 -2.99 -2.22 -29.54
C ASN A 242 -4.28 -1.82 -28.82
N ARG A 243 -4.45 -0.51 -28.58
CA ARG A 243 -5.59 0.02 -27.81
C ARG A 243 -6.95 -0.48 -28.30
N LEU A 244 -7.12 -0.64 -29.61
CA LEU A 244 -8.38 -1.11 -30.17
C LEU A 244 -8.67 -2.58 -29.82
N ASP A 245 -7.65 -3.37 -29.54
CA ASP A 245 -7.74 -4.80 -29.20
C ASP A 245 -7.82 -5.01 -27.68
N THR A 246 -7.72 -3.94 -26.89
CA THR A 246 -7.83 -4.01 -25.42
C THR A 246 -9.21 -4.53 -25.01
N PRO A 247 -9.30 -5.48 -24.04
CA PRO A 247 -10.57 -5.94 -23.48
C PRO A 247 -11.43 -4.78 -22.99
N LYS A 248 -12.76 -4.96 -23.05
CA LYS A 248 -13.70 -3.92 -22.60
C LYS A 248 -14.45 -4.34 -21.36
N LEU A 249 -14.73 -3.34 -20.52
CA LEU A 249 -15.65 -3.44 -19.40
C LEU A 249 -17.12 -3.53 -19.89
N PRO A 250 -18.07 -3.93 -19.03
CA PRO A 250 -19.49 -4.01 -19.41
C PRO A 250 -20.10 -2.69 -19.89
N ASP A 251 -19.55 -1.55 -19.48
CA ASP A 251 -19.97 -0.21 -19.91
C ASP A 251 -19.37 0.21 -21.27
N GLY A 252 -18.56 -0.66 -21.89
CA GLY A 252 -17.90 -0.42 -23.17
C GLY A 252 -16.56 0.32 -23.09
N SER A 253 -16.12 0.78 -21.92
CA SER A 253 -14.80 1.36 -21.70
C SER A 253 -13.70 0.30 -21.74
N TYR A 254 -12.46 0.72 -22.03
CA TYR A 254 -11.33 -0.20 -22.06
C TYR A 254 -10.90 -0.63 -20.65
N ASP A 255 -10.65 -1.92 -20.46
CA ASP A 255 -10.12 -2.53 -19.23
C ASP A 255 -8.59 -2.66 -19.36
N PHE A 256 -7.86 -1.55 -19.19
CA PHE A 256 -6.41 -1.51 -19.32
C PHE A 256 -5.65 -2.32 -18.25
N ASP A 257 -6.28 -2.65 -17.16
CA ASP A 257 -5.68 -3.44 -16.09
C ASP A 257 -6.01 -4.95 -16.21
N ASN A 258 -6.67 -5.36 -17.28
CA ASN A 258 -6.98 -6.78 -17.58
C ASN A 258 -5.70 -7.54 -17.91
N PHE A 259 -5.65 -8.83 -17.55
CA PHE A 259 -4.52 -9.70 -17.88
C PHE A 259 -4.30 -9.82 -19.39
N ASP A 260 -5.36 -9.89 -20.17
CA ASP A 260 -5.31 -10.04 -21.63
C ASP A 260 -4.99 -8.72 -22.38
N THR A 261 -4.65 -7.65 -21.67
CA THR A 261 -4.02 -6.46 -22.28
C THR A 261 -2.58 -6.69 -22.68
N VAL A 262 -1.94 -7.73 -22.12
CA VAL A 262 -0.59 -8.14 -22.48
C VAL A 262 -0.65 -9.26 -23.50
N ASP A 263 0.13 -9.15 -24.57
CA ASP A 263 0.33 -10.24 -25.54
C ASP A 263 1.26 -11.31 -24.93
N HIS A 264 0.65 -12.24 -24.18
CA HIS A 264 1.39 -13.29 -23.47
C HIS A 264 2.22 -14.16 -24.39
N ALA A 265 1.68 -14.47 -25.59
CA ALA A 265 2.36 -15.35 -26.55
C ALA A 265 3.64 -14.71 -27.09
N ALA A 266 3.57 -13.42 -27.45
CA ALA A 266 4.76 -12.68 -27.88
C ALA A 266 5.80 -12.57 -26.77
N LEU A 267 5.37 -12.22 -25.55
CA LEU A 267 6.25 -12.10 -24.38
C LEU A 267 6.92 -13.44 -24.05
N GLN A 268 6.17 -14.53 -23.98
CA GLN A 268 6.72 -15.88 -23.72
C GLN A 268 7.75 -16.30 -24.77
N LYS A 269 7.43 -16.09 -26.05
CA LYS A 269 8.34 -16.39 -27.16
C LYS A 269 9.67 -15.64 -27.03
N ASP A 270 9.61 -14.35 -26.72
CA ASP A 270 10.80 -13.52 -26.62
C ASP A 270 11.62 -13.86 -25.39
N VAL A 271 10.98 -14.15 -24.25
CA VAL A 271 11.66 -14.62 -23.03
C VAL A 271 12.38 -15.94 -23.28
N LEU A 272 11.76 -16.92 -23.94
CA LEU A 272 12.37 -18.21 -24.27
C LEU A 272 13.60 -18.03 -25.16
N LYS A 273 13.53 -17.18 -26.17
CA LYS A 273 14.66 -16.87 -27.05
C LYS A 273 15.82 -16.22 -26.28
N LEU A 274 15.51 -15.25 -25.40
CA LEU A 274 16.52 -14.62 -24.55
C LEU A 274 17.23 -15.66 -23.67
N ILE A 275 16.47 -16.56 -23.03
CA ILE A 275 17.03 -17.61 -22.18
C ILE A 275 17.87 -18.60 -22.99
N SER A 276 17.52 -18.89 -24.26
CA SER A 276 18.32 -19.73 -25.14
C SER A 276 19.58 -19.04 -25.69
N GLY A 277 19.81 -17.76 -25.38
CA GLY A 277 20.97 -16.98 -25.82
C GLY A 277 20.77 -16.27 -27.16
N GLU A 278 19.55 -16.25 -27.69
CA GLU A 278 19.23 -15.53 -28.92
C GLU A 278 19.07 -14.02 -28.65
N THR A 279 19.35 -13.22 -29.64
CA THR A 279 19.03 -11.79 -29.64
C THR A 279 17.58 -11.59 -30.08
N VAL A 280 16.83 -10.79 -29.31
CA VAL A 280 15.42 -10.48 -29.56
C VAL A 280 15.26 -8.99 -29.78
N GLU A 281 14.48 -8.61 -30.79
CA GLU A 281 13.97 -7.25 -30.92
C GLU A 281 12.71 -7.11 -30.04
N VAL A 282 12.80 -6.29 -28.98
CA VAL A 282 11.68 -6.08 -28.06
C VAL A 282 10.82 -4.92 -28.52
N PRO A 283 9.49 -5.03 -28.38
CA PRO A 283 8.59 -3.94 -28.70
C PRO A 283 8.70 -2.79 -27.69
N GLU A 284 8.06 -1.68 -28.03
CA GLU A 284 7.79 -0.55 -27.15
C GLU A 284 6.32 -0.12 -27.35
N TYR A 285 5.58 0.05 -26.25
CA TYR A 285 4.20 0.49 -26.34
C TYR A 285 4.11 2.01 -26.23
N ASN A 286 3.58 2.64 -27.25
CA ASN A 286 3.36 4.08 -27.29
C ASN A 286 2.01 4.42 -26.65
N PHE A 287 2.02 4.90 -25.40
CA PHE A 287 0.80 5.24 -24.66
C PHE A 287 -0.01 6.40 -25.26
N VAL A 288 0.59 7.25 -26.07
CA VAL A 288 -0.10 8.36 -26.73
C VAL A 288 -0.92 7.83 -27.92
N THR A 289 -0.28 7.09 -28.82
CA THR A 289 -0.93 6.52 -30.00
C THR A 289 -1.76 5.27 -29.67
N GLY A 290 -1.39 4.55 -28.61
CA GLY A 290 -2.00 3.27 -28.23
C GLY A 290 -1.58 2.13 -29.16
N ILE A 291 -0.38 2.18 -29.72
CA ILE A 291 0.14 1.19 -30.67
C ILE A 291 1.46 0.63 -30.12
N ARG A 292 1.64 -0.70 -30.30
CA ARG A 292 2.88 -1.39 -30.05
C ARG A 292 3.78 -1.29 -31.29
N GLU A 293 4.99 -0.79 -31.10
CA GLU A 293 5.95 -0.49 -32.18
C GLU A 293 7.25 -1.27 -31.97
N TYR A 294 7.95 -1.58 -33.06
CA TYR A 294 9.29 -2.17 -33.03
C TYR A 294 10.29 -1.16 -33.58
N ASN A 295 11.10 -0.60 -32.68
CA ASN A 295 12.02 0.51 -32.98
C ASN A 295 13.48 0.07 -33.12
N GLY A 296 13.73 -1.22 -33.35
CA GLY A 296 15.06 -1.79 -33.50
C GLY A 296 15.80 -2.01 -32.17
N LYS A 297 15.13 -1.86 -31.01
CA LYS A 297 15.72 -2.14 -29.70
C LYS A 297 15.94 -3.63 -29.53
N LYS A 298 17.22 -4.05 -29.48
CA LYS A 298 17.62 -5.46 -29.35
C LYS A 298 18.10 -5.75 -27.93
N LEU A 299 17.69 -6.89 -27.40
CA LEU A 299 18.17 -7.45 -26.14
C LEU A 299 18.83 -8.81 -26.38
N ALA A 300 19.87 -9.12 -25.62
CA ALA A 300 20.53 -10.41 -25.56
C ALA A 300 20.96 -10.67 -24.11
N LEU A 301 21.00 -11.92 -23.69
CA LEU A 301 21.53 -12.31 -22.40
C LEU A 301 22.93 -12.89 -22.59
N GLU A 302 23.94 -12.23 -22.05
CA GLU A 302 25.32 -12.68 -21.99
C GLU A 302 25.56 -13.56 -20.75
N GLU A 303 26.73 -14.12 -20.62
CA GLU A 303 27.12 -14.81 -19.39
C GLU A 303 27.10 -13.85 -18.20
N GLY A 304 26.51 -14.29 -17.09
CA GLY A 304 26.30 -13.44 -15.92
C GLY A 304 25.02 -12.62 -15.97
N SER A 305 24.25 -12.68 -17.07
CA SER A 305 22.98 -11.93 -17.18
C SER A 305 21.87 -12.58 -16.38
N ILE A 306 20.99 -11.70 -15.84
CA ILE A 306 19.74 -12.06 -15.22
C ILE A 306 18.62 -11.17 -15.77
N LEU A 307 17.49 -11.76 -16.13
CA LEU A 307 16.38 -11.06 -16.73
C LEU A 307 15.43 -10.53 -15.65
N LEU A 308 15.15 -9.23 -15.66
CA LEU A 308 14.17 -8.59 -14.78
C LEU A 308 12.93 -8.22 -15.61
N ILE A 309 11.78 -8.77 -15.23
CA ILE A 309 10.50 -8.50 -15.89
C ILE A 309 9.60 -7.81 -14.87
N GLU A 310 9.27 -6.55 -15.13
CA GLU A 310 8.37 -5.81 -14.27
C GLU A 310 7.02 -5.57 -14.95
N GLY A 311 5.94 -5.59 -14.15
CA GLY A 311 4.61 -5.23 -14.63
C GLY A 311 3.51 -5.66 -13.67
N LEU A 312 2.28 -5.24 -13.99
CA LEU A 312 1.12 -5.54 -13.14
C LEU A 312 0.87 -7.04 -13.01
N HIS A 313 1.07 -7.78 -14.09
CA HIS A 313 0.74 -9.20 -14.21
C HIS A 313 1.97 -10.12 -14.11
N ALA A 314 3.14 -9.61 -13.74
CA ALA A 314 4.39 -10.39 -13.79
C ALA A 314 4.38 -11.65 -12.91
N LEU A 315 3.58 -11.70 -11.83
CA LEU A 315 3.42 -12.89 -10.99
C LEU A 315 2.23 -13.76 -11.37
N ASN A 316 1.44 -13.41 -12.38
CA ASN A 316 0.38 -14.30 -12.84
C ASN A 316 1.01 -15.59 -13.41
N PRO A 317 0.66 -16.78 -12.88
CA PRO A 317 1.29 -18.03 -13.32
C PRO A 317 1.19 -18.29 -14.82
N LYS A 318 0.13 -17.80 -15.46
CA LYS A 318 -0.09 -17.97 -16.91
C LYS A 318 0.86 -17.13 -17.77
N LEU A 319 1.55 -16.13 -17.20
CA LEU A 319 2.41 -15.27 -17.99
C LEU A 319 3.65 -16.01 -18.53
N LEU A 320 4.25 -16.87 -17.70
CA LEU A 320 5.45 -17.64 -18.04
C LEU A 320 5.31 -19.09 -17.53
N ASP A 321 4.23 -19.78 -17.90
CA ASP A 321 3.93 -21.15 -17.49
C ASP A 321 4.86 -22.21 -18.11
N ASN A 322 5.51 -21.85 -19.20
CA ASN A 322 6.47 -22.67 -19.94
C ASN A 322 7.90 -22.63 -19.35
N ILE A 323 8.14 -21.86 -18.28
CA ILE A 323 9.44 -21.77 -17.61
C ILE A 323 9.33 -22.41 -16.22
N PRO A 324 10.28 -23.26 -15.79
CA PRO A 324 10.26 -23.85 -14.46
C PRO A 324 10.24 -22.80 -13.33
N ASP A 325 9.50 -23.07 -12.28
CA ASP A 325 9.42 -22.18 -11.11
C ASP A 325 10.76 -22.03 -10.39
N SER A 326 11.63 -23.05 -10.45
CA SER A 326 12.99 -23.01 -9.91
C SER A 326 13.89 -21.96 -10.57
N GLU A 327 13.60 -21.57 -11.81
CA GLU A 327 14.35 -20.55 -12.54
C GLU A 327 13.83 -19.13 -12.32
N LYS A 328 12.75 -18.98 -11.57
CA LYS A 328 12.07 -17.70 -11.30
C LYS A 328 12.31 -17.25 -9.85
N PHE A 329 12.48 -15.95 -9.67
CA PHE A 329 12.43 -15.29 -8.37
C PHE A 329 11.32 -14.24 -8.40
N ARG A 330 10.36 -14.33 -7.49
CA ARG A 330 9.13 -13.54 -7.49
C ARG A 330 9.17 -12.48 -6.40
N ILE A 331 8.98 -11.22 -6.79
CA ILE A 331 8.95 -10.07 -5.87
C ILE A 331 7.60 -9.38 -5.98
N PHE A 332 6.90 -9.25 -4.86
CA PHE A 332 5.68 -8.47 -4.78
C PHE A 332 5.95 -7.16 -4.02
N ILE A 333 5.69 -6.02 -4.67
CA ILE A 333 5.88 -4.70 -4.09
C ILE A 333 4.54 -4.13 -3.67
N ASN A 334 4.41 -3.77 -2.40
CA ASN A 334 3.19 -3.14 -1.89
C ASN A 334 3.55 -1.93 -1.02
N THR A 335 2.63 -0.99 -0.93
CA THR A 335 2.75 0.16 -0.05
C THR A 335 2.05 -0.17 1.26
N ILE A 336 2.76 -0.86 2.14
CA ILE A 336 2.21 -1.29 3.42
C ILE A 336 2.36 -0.14 4.42
N THR A 337 1.36 0.72 4.48
CA THR A 337 1.31 1.83 5.45
C THR A 337 1.30 1.24 6.86
N SER A 338 2.37 1.46 7.60
CA SER A 338 2.60 0.90 8.94
C SER A 338 2.35 1.90 10.05
N ILE A 339 2.20 3.18 9.70
CA ILE A 339 1.82 4.22 10.64
C ILE A 339 0.31 4.37 10.65
N SER A 340 -0.27 4.57 11.82
CA SER A 340 -1.68 4.89 12.02
C SER A 340 -1.82 6.36 12.42
N LEU A 341 -3.00 6.95 12.22
CA LEU A 341 -3.25 8.30 12.71
C LEU A 341 -3.12 8.35 14.23
N ASP A 342 -3.75 7.40 14.89
CA ASP A 342 -3.71 7.12 16.32
C ASP A 342 -3.88 5.62 16.58
N ASP A 343 -4.06 5.22 17.82
CA ASP A 343 -4.17 3.81 18.20
C ASP A 343 -5.40 3.09 17.59
N HIS A 344 -6.44 3.83 17.21
CA HIS A 344 -7.70 3.23 16.72
C HIS A 344 -7.97 3.52 15.23
N ASN A 345 -7.30 4.52 14.64
CA ASN A 345 -7.54 4.94 13.27
C ASN A 345 -6.35 4.58 12.35
N CYS A 346 -6.43 3.45 11.68
CA CYS A 346 -5.42 3.03 10.71
C CYS A 346 -5.61 3.72 9.36
N ILE A 347 -4.49 3.96 8.68
CA ILE A 347 -4.47 4.59 7.35
C ILE A 347 -4.63 3.50 6.28
N PRO A 348 -5.65 3.60 5.40
CA PRO A 348 -5.81 2.64 4.32
C PRO A 348 -4.65 2.70 3.32
N THR A 349 -4.12 1.53 2.97
CA THR A 349 -3.09 1.42 1.91
C THR A 349 -3.57 1.97 0.56
N SER A 350 -4.88 1.90 0.29
CA SER A 350 -5.49 2.46 -0.91
C SER A 350 -5.33 3.97 -0.99
N ASP A 351 -5.44 4.69 0.12
CA ASP A 351 -5.37 6.14 0.16
C ASP A 351 -3.95 6.63 -0.13
N ASN A 352 -2.95 5.95 0.42
CA ASN A 352 -1.56 6.20 0.11
C ASN A 352 -1.31 6.10 -1.41
N ARG A 353 -1.73 4.99 -2.02
CA ARG A 353 -1.52 4.77 -3.46
C ARG A 353 -2.36 5.69 -4.34
N LEU A 354 -3.56 6.06 -3.91
CA LEU A 354 -4.39 7.03 -4.62
C LEU A 354 -3.71 8.41 -4.63
N LEU A 355 -3.20 8.87 -3.49
CA LEU A 355 -2.46 10.14 -3.39
C LEU A 355 -1.18 10.12 -4.26
N ARG A 356 -0.38 9.04 -4.18
CA ARG A 356 0.77 8.84 -5.08
C ARG A 356 0.36 8.93 -6.55
N ARG A 357 -0.75 8.30 -6.92
CA ARG A 357 -1.24 8.29 -8.30
C ARG A 357 -1.70 9.67 -8.74
N ILE A 358 -2.48 10.37 -7.92
CA ILE A 358 -2.96 11.73 -8.22
C ILE A 358 -1.77 12.67 -8.48
N VAL A 359 -0.77 12.65 -7.59
CA VAL A 359 0.41 13.51 -7.72
C VAL A 359 1.22 13.14 -8.96
N ARG A 360 1.48 11.85 -9.19
CA ARG A 360 2.24 11.38 -10.38
C ARG A 360 1.53 11.73 -11.68
N ASP A 361 0.25 11.42 -11.79
CA ASP A 361 -0.51 11.57 -13.04
C ASP A 361 -0.65 13.04 -13.40
N PHE A 362 -0.87 13.91 -12.43
CA PHE A 362 -0.90 15.35 -12.61
C PHE A 362 0.47 15.91 -13.05
N ASN A 363 1.55 15.53 -12.37
CA ASN A 363 2.90 16.00 -12.69
C ASN A 363 3.36 15.56 -14.09
N LYS A 364 2.89 14.40 -14.56
CA LYS A 364 3.15 13.90 -15.91
C LYS A 364 2.21 14.48 -16.99
N GLY A 365 1.20 15.25 -16.59
CA GLY A 365 0.18 15.77 -17.51
C GLY A 365 -0.70 14.66 -18.11
N ALA A 366 -0.79 13.50 -17.46
CA ALA A 366 -1.52 12.35 -17.97
C ALA A 366 -3.01 12.41 -17.65
N PHE A 367 -3.36 12.73 -16.38
CA PHE A 367 -4.74 12.79 -15.89
C PHE A 367 -4.87 13.88 -14.83
N THR A 368 -6.04 14.49 -14.77
CA THR A 368 -6.46 15.38 -13.67
C THR A 368 -6.75 14.56 -12.40
N ALA A 369 -6.84 15.23 -11.24
CA ALA A 369 -7.26 14.57 -10.00
C ALA A 369 -8.66 13.98 -10.13
N GLN A 370 -9.59 14.69 -10.78
CA GLN A 370 -10.95 14.20 -11.02
C GLN A 370 -10.95 12.90 -11.81
N GLU A 371 -10.24 12.84 -12.93
CA GLU A 371 -10.15 11.63 -13.76
C GLU A 371 -9.49 10.47 -13.01
N THR A 372 -8.44 10.74 -12.24
CA THR A 372 -7.75 9.73 -11.43
C THR A 372 -8.68 9.14 -10.37
N ILE A 373 -9.43 9.98 -9.65
CA ILE A 373 -10.41 9.56 -8.63
C ILE A 373 -11.55 8.79 -9.28
N SER A 374 -12.10 9.28 -10.40
CA SER A 374 -13.20 8.63 -11.13
C SER A 374 -12.82 7.19 -11.57
N ASN A 375 -11.60 7.00 -12.04
CA ASN A 375 -11.12 5.67 -12.49
C ASN A 375 -10.64 4.76 -11.33
N TRP A 376 -10.45 5.27 -10.13
CA TRP A 376 -9.88 4.50 -9.01
C TRP A 376 -10.66 3.23 -8.65
N PRO A 377 -12.01 3.21 -8.65
CA PRO A 377 -12.78 1.98 -8.42
C PRO A 377 -12.48 0.86 -9.43
N ASN A 378 -12.24 1.19 -10.71
CA ASN A 378 -11.90 0.22 -11.74
C ASN A 378 -10.52 -0.39 -11.48
N VAL A 379 -9.53 0.46 -11.17
CA VAL A 379 -8.19 0.03 -10.77
C VAL A 379 -8.26 -0.93 -9.57
N ARG A 380 -8.99 -0.58 -8.53
CA ARG A 380 -9.16 -1.43 -7.33
C ARG A 380 -9.80 -2.79 -7.65
N ARG A 381 -10.78 -2.81 -8.55
CA ARG A 381 -11.44 -4.05 -8.99
C ARG A 381 -10.47 -4.97 -9.73
N ALA A 382 -9.67 -4.41 -10.64
CA ALA A 382 -8.67 -5.15 -11.39
C ALA A 382 -7.56 -5.70 -10.46
N GLU A 383 -7.10 -4.92 -9.49
CA GLU A 383 -6.10 -5.35 -8.51
C GLU A 383 -6.58 -6.56 -7.68
N VAL A 384 -7.82 -6.53 -7.21
CA VAL A 384 -8.42 -7.65 -6.45
C VAL A 384 -8.53 -8.91 -7.32
N LYS A 385 -8.82 -8.75 -8.60
CA LYS A 385 -8.99 -9.87 -9.53
C LYS A 385 -7.67 -10.45 -10.02
N TRP A 386 -6.68 -9.60 -10.33
CA TRP A 386 -5.53 -9.99 -11.12
C TRP A 386 -4.18 -9.88 -10.42
N ILE A 387 -4.07 -9.15 -9.30
CA ILE A 387 -2.78 -8.83 -8.68
C ILE A 387 -2.68 -9.42 -7.26
N TYR A 388 -3.60 -9.08 -6.37
CA TYR A 388 -3.56 -9.57 -4.99
C TYR A 388 -3.67 -11.09 -4.80
N PRO A 389 -4.34 -11.86 -5.68
CA PRO A 389 -4.37 -13.32 -5.53
C PRO A 389 -2.97 -13.97 -5.53
N TYR A 390 -2.00 -13.36 -6.17
CA TYR A 390 -0.62 -13.89 -6.28
C TYR A 390 0.36 -13.26 -5.29
N GLN A 391 -0.11 -12.45 -4.35
CA GLN A 391 0.74 -11.74 -3.41
C GLN A 391 1.53 -12.69 -2.50
N GLU A 392 0.88 -13.71 -1.96
CA GLU A 392 1.50 -14.68 -1.06
C GLU A 392 2.35 -15.74 -1.79
N ASP A 393 2.25 -15.82 -3.13
CA ASP A 393 3.08 -16.69 -3.97
C ASP A 393 4.48 -16.11 -4.22
N ALA A 394 4.70 -14.82 -3.91
CA ALA A 394 6.01 -14.18 -4.06
C ALA A 394 7.06 -14.80 -3.13
N ASP A 395 8.31 -14.92 -3.60
CA ASP A 395 9.46 -15.31 -2.76
C ASP A 395 9.71 -14.24 -1.70
N VAL A 396 9.59 -12.95 -2.08
CA VAL A 396 9.78 -11.81 -1.20
C VAL A 396 8.68 -10.76 -1.41
N LEU A 397 8.16 -10.21 -0.31
CA LEU A 397 7.37 -8.99 -0.31
C LEU A 397 8.25 -7.80 0.09
N PHE A 398 8.18 -6.73 -0.71
CA PHE A 398 8.86 -5.47 -0.41
C PHE A 398 7.85 -4.39 -0.04
N ASN A 399 8.04 -3.76 1.11
CA ASN A 399 7.25 -2.60 1.53
C ASN A 399 7.86 -1.31 0.99
N SER A 400 7.15 -0.65 0.09
CA SER A 400 7.55 0.63 -0.50
C SER A 400 7.01 1.85 0.24
N ALA A 401 6.26 1.67 1.35
CA ALA A 401 5.77 2.78 2.15
C ALA A 401 6.94 3.55 2.77
N TYR A 402 6.76 4.85 2.85
CA TYR A 402 7.76 5.77 3.35
C TYR A 402 7.23 6.48 4.60
N LEU A 403 8.02 6.54 5.66
CA LEU A 403 7.54 6.98 6.97
C LEU A 403 6.94 8.39 6.97
N VAL A 404 7.61 9.34 6.31
CA VAL A 404 7.17 10.75 6.22
C VAL A 404 6.42 11.06 4.91
N GLU A 405 5.94 10.04 4.23
CA GLU A 405 5.39 10.15 2.89
C GLU A 405 4.23 11.14 2.79
N PHE A 406 3.26 11.04 3.69
CA PHE A 406 2.09 11.92 3.66
C PHE A 406 2.46 13.37 3.95
N ALA A 407 3.42 13.60 4.83
CA ALA A 407 3.94 14.93 5.13
C ALA A 407 4.61 15.58 3.89
N VAL A 408 5.29 14.77 3.06
CA VAL A 408 5.87 15.21 1.77
C VAL A 408 4.79 15.37 0.72
N LEU A 409 3.91 14.37 0.55
CA LEU A 409 2.84 14.39 -0.46
C LEU A 409 1.85 15.52 -0.24
N ARG A 410 1.63 15.96 1.01
CA ARG A 410 0.71 17.03 1.36
C ARG A 410 0.96 18.28 0.50
N SER A 411 2.19 18.75 0.38
CA SER A 411 2.55 19.96 -0.38
C SER A 411 2.20 19.88 -1.87
N HIS A 412 2.19 18.68 -2.43
CA HIS A 412 1.82 18.42 -3.82
C HIS A 412 0.32 18.19 -3.97
N ALA A 413 -0.23 17.30 -3.15
CA ALA A 413 -1.59 16.80 -3.29
C ALA A 413 -2.68 17.84 -2.97
N GLU A 414 -2.51 18.68 -1.94
CA GLU A 414 -3.51 19.70 -1.56
C GLU A 414 -3.87 20.60 -2.75
N ARG A 415 -2.87 21.12 -3.45
CA ARG A 415 -3.09 21.99 -4.62
C ARG A 415 -3.81 21.28 -5.75
N ILE A 416 -3.49 20.00 -5.96
CA ILE A 416 -4.08 19.19 -7.03
C ILE A 416 -5.52 18.82 -6.67
N LEU A 417 -5.79 18.41 -5.44
CA LEU A 417 -7.13 18.09 -4.95
C LEU A 417 -8.07 19.30 -4.99
N ALA A 418 -7.56 20.50 -4.67
CA ALA A 418 -8.33 21.75 -4.75
C ALA A 418 -8.80 22.10 -6.18
N THR A 419 -8.23 21.48 -7.22
CA THR A 419 -8.70 21.68 -8.62
C THR A 419 -9.97 20.89 -8.93
N VAL A 420 -10.40 19.94 -8.10
CA VAL A 420 -11.57 19.12 -8.34
C VAL A 420 -12.85 19.96 -8.16
N PRO A 421 -13.73 20.02 -9.17
CA PRO A 421 -14.94 20.85 -9.10
C PRO A 421 -15.91 20.38 -8.02
N LYS A 422 -16.50 21.34 -7.27
CA LYS A 422 -17.44 21.01 -6.18
C LYS A 422 -18.74 20.35 -6.63
N ASN A 423 -19.06 20.44 -7.90
CA ASN A 423 -20.33 19.94 -8.48
C ASN A 423 -20.17 18.58 -9.18
N CYS A 424 -19.09 17.84 -8.93
CA CYS A 424 -18.87 16.50 -9.48
C CYS A 424 -18.86 15.44 -8.35
N PRO A 425 -19.15 14.16 -8.67
CA PRO A 425 -19.16 13.07 -7.69
C PRO A 425 -17.81 12.86 -6.99
N GLU A 426 -16.72 13.10 -7.69
CA GLU A 426 -15.33 12.90 -7.20
C GLU A 426 -14.93 13.92 -6.12
N TYR A 427 -15.67 15.02 -6.00
CA TYR A 427 -15.38 16.07 -5.01
C TYR A 427 -15.43 15.54 -3.57
N SER A 428 -16.37 14.65 -3.26
CA SER A 428 -16.46 14.05 -1.92
C SER A 428 -15.17 13.33 -1.51
N GLU A 429 -14.62 12.55 -2.43
CA GLU A 429 -13.37 11.83 -2.18
C GLU A 429 -12.16 12.76 -2.17
N ALA A 430 -12.12 13.75 -3.07
CA ALA A 430 -11.07 14.77 -3.07
C ALA A 430 -11.03 15.54 -1.74
N HIS A 431 -12.19 15.96 -1.25
CA HIS A 431 -12.30 16.67 0.02
C HIS A 431 -11.97 15.79 1.23
N ARG A 432 -12.33 14.50 1.21
CA ARG A 432 -11.94 13.54 2.23
C ARG A 432 -10.41 13.40 2.31
N LEU A 433 -9.75 13.27 1.16
CA LEU A 433 -8.28 13.18 1.08
C LEU A 433 -7.60 14.49 1.52
N GLU A 434 -8.18 15.63 1.18
CA GLU A 434 -7.68 16.94 1.64
C GLU A 434 -7.73 17.04 3.17
N LYS A 435 -8.89 16.73 3.78
CA LYS A 435 -9.02 16.68 5.25
C LYS A 435 -8.06 15.68 5.90
N PHE A 436 -7.88 14.52 5.28
CA PHE A 436 -6.90 13.54 5.75
C PHE A 436 -5.48 14.11 5.78
N LEU A 437 -5.08 14.86 4.75
CA LEU A 437 -3.73 15.46 4.68
C LEU A 437 -3.51 16.54 5.74
N HIS A 438 -4.56 17.17 6.26
CA HIS A 438 -4.45 18.17 7.32
C HIS A 438 -3.89 17.62 8.65
N TYR A 439 -3.95 16.30 8.87
CA TYR A 439 -3.34 15.67 10.05
C TYR A 439 -1.81 15.61 9.99
N PHE A 440 -1.18 15.88 8.85
CA PHE A 440 0.27 15.80 8.68
C PHE A 440 0.88 17.19 8.62
N VAL A 441 2.02 17.36 9.26
CA VAL A 441 2.84 18.59 9.09
C VAL A 441 3.50 18.59 7.70
N TYR A 442 3.91 19.74 7.23
CA TYR A 442 4.67 19.87 5.97
C TYR A 442 6.11 19.42 6.13
N VAL A 443 6.58 18.58 5.22
CA VAL A 443 7.98 18.25 5.04
C VAL A 443 8.39 18.58 3.61
N SER A 444 9.50 19.33 3.47
CA SER A 444 9.99 19.73 2.15
C SER A 444 10.50 18.52 1.35
N ASP A 445 10.07 18.42 0.10
CA ASP A 445 10.54 17.41 -0.86
C ASP A 445 12.02 17.56 -1.24
N LYS A 446 12.62 18.73 -1.01
CA LYS A 446 14.05 19.00 -1.26
C LYS A 446 14.98 18.08 -0.48
N GLN A 447 14.51 17.54 0.64
CA GLN A 447 15.26 16.61 1.48
C GLN A 447 15.21 15.16 0.98
N ILE A 448 14.30 14.84 0.04
CA ILE A 448 14.15 13.50 -0.52
C ILE A 448 15.30 13.25 -1.53
N PRO A 449 16.12 12.19 -1.33
CA PRO A 449 17.21 11.88 -2.25
C PRO A 449 16.74 11.63 -3.69
N PRO A 450 17.54 11.92 -4.71
CA PRO A 450 17.20 11.67 -6.12
C PRO A 450 16.93 10.19 -6.43
N THR A 451 17.51 9.28 -5.65
CA THR A 451 17.35 7.82 -5.80
C THR A 451 16.16 7.26 -5.04
N SER A 452 15.45 8.08 -4.28
CA SER A 452 14.28 7.67 -3.50
C SER A 452 13.15 7.13 -4.38
N LEU A 453 12.43 6.12 -3.85
CA LEU A 453 11.18 5.65 -4.47
C LEU A 453 10.14 6.77 -4.58
N MET A 454 10.19 7.75 -3.69
CA MET A 454 9.27 8.90 -3.67
C MET A 454 9.43 9.80 -4.91
N ARG A 455 10.65 9.94 -5.45
CA ARG A 455 10.93 10.81 -6.62
C ARG A 455 10.12 10.44 -7.85
N TYR A 456 9.75 9.18 -8.00
CA TYR A 456 8.88 8.76 -9.10
C TYR A 456 7.50 9.45 -9.09
N PHE A 457 7.04 9.84 -7.91
CA PHE A 457 5.72 10.46 -7.73
C PHE A 457 5.79 11.98 -7.68
N ILE A 458 6.78 12.53 -6.99
CA ILE A 458 6.87 13.97 -6.73
C ILE A 458 7.70 14.74 -7.77
N GLY A 459 8.52 14.06 -8.55
CA GLY A 459 9.39 14.64 -9.56
C GLY A 459 10.86 14.78 -9.13
#